data_c52dc38f940a369639c677f61219dcb1
#
_entry.id   c52dc38f940a369639c677f61219dcb1
#
_cell.length_a   1.000
_cell.length_b   1.000
_cell.length_c   1.000
_cell.angle_alpha   90.00
_cell.angle_beta   90.00
_cell.angle_gamma   90.00
#
_symmetry.space_group_name_H-M   'P 1'
#
loop_
_entity.id
_entity.type
_entity.pdbx_description
1 polymer ?
#
loop_
_entity_poly.entity_id
_entity_poly.type
_entity_poly.pdbx_seq_one_letter_code
_entity_poly.pdbx_strand_id
1 'polypeptide(L)'
;MRFSLELSHHLWTRDRDGQAPQRTLDVARAADAADIDAIWASEDPEGWDAFAILSAIAAVTERARLGISVTSPYPRHPNSLAASVATLDRLSGGRAILGLGRGQVEWHRDALGIDIGDPLAVLGETVALLRQWWQAPHRAISPVDGCFQIRGWERVIHPVRDDVPIYLAAAGPRALDLAGATCEGVIFNAQTSTDFLRQALPRVRAAAMAAGRDPAGFSFVLQTTTAVVDTPDAERKAIDRGKNLLALVSTLPGMDRLVRTESFDVPALLDKVRATMRTRDTLAAGGGFPALRRNGDLTAARALIPDDLIRRLGIIGPLPVVREQLRTLDELGVTHVAVAPPEDATSVESWRRLLADLGQ
;
A
#
# COMPACT_ATOMS: atom_id res chain seq x y z
N MET A 1 8.53 16.85 0.11
CA MET A 1 8.04 15.47 0.32
C MET A 1 7.31 15.39 1.65
N ARG A 2 6.24 14.58 1.77
CA ARG A 2 5.44 14.40 2.99
C ARG A 2 5.64 13.00 3.55
N PHE A 3 5.51 12.85 4.87
CA PHE A 3 5.58 11.54 5.52
C PHE A 3 4.19 11.05 5.91
N SER A 4 4.01 9.74 5.82
CA SER A 4 2.79 9.04 6.20
C SER A 4 3.13 7.83 7.06
N LEU A 5 2.20 7.42 7.90
CA LEU A 5 2.32 6.22 8.72
C LEU A 5 1.66 5.04 8.00
N GLU A 6 2.37 3.92 7.88
CA GLU A 6 1.80 2.66 7.40
C GLU A 6 1.54 1.72 8.58
N LEU A 7 0.28 1.33 8.75
CA LEU A 7 -0.13 0.35 9.75
C LEU A 7 -0.39 -1.00 9.07
N SER A 8 0.24 -2.04 9.56
CA SER A 8 0.03 -3.42 9.12
C SER A 8 -0.68 -4.22 10.20
N HIS A 9 -1.57 -5.14 9.80
CA HIS A 9 -2.23 -6.07 10.70
C HIS A 9 -1.25 -6.91 11.53
N HIS A 10 0.00 -7.03 11.12
CA HIS A 10 1.06 -7.67 11.90
C HIS A 10 1.30 -7.04 13.26
N LEU A 11 0.88 -5.79 13.49
CA LEU A 11 0.88 -5.17 14.82
C LEU A 11 0.05 -5.97 15.84
N TRP A 12 -0.98 -6.70 15.37
CA TRP A 12 -1.87 -7.50 16.21
C TRP A 12 -1.51 -8.99 16.27
N THR A 13 -0.76 -9.52 15.30
CA THR A 13 -0.43 -10.95 15.24
C THR A 13 0.44 -11.44 16.40
N ARG A 14 1.11 -10.53 17.11
CA ARG A 14 1.95 -10.81 18.28
C ARG A 14 1.37 -10.28 19.58
N ASP A 15 0.09 -9.89 19.56
CA ASP A 15 -0.59 -9.39 20.74
C ASP A 15 -0.79 -10.51 21.78
N ARG A 16 -0.06 -10.42 22.92
CA ARG A 16 -0.12 -11.40 23.99
C ARG A 16 -0.93 -10.93 25.20
N ASP A 17 -1.17 -9.62 25.28
CA ASP A 17 -1.81 -8.95 26.39
C ASP A 17 -3.16 -8.32 26.04
N GLY A 18 -3.63 -8.47 24.78
CA GLY A 18 -4.87 -7.87 24.29
C GLY A 18 -4.83 -6.36 24.14
N GLN A 19 -3.64 -5.72 24.20
CA GLN A 19 -3.50 -4.27 24.17
C GLN A 19 -3.12 -3.72 22.79
N ALA A 20 -2.93 -4.57 21.79
CA ALA A 20 -2.54 -4.11 20.45
C ALA A 20 -3.55 -3.12 19.83
N PRO A 21 -4.88 -3.28 19.97
CA PRO A 21 -5.83 -2.28 19.49
C PRO A 21 -5.60 -0.90 20.14
N GLN A 22 -5.42 -0.85 21.45
CA GLN A 22 -5.18 0.42 22.16
C GLN A 22 -3.86 1.03 21.73
N ARG A 23 -2.77 0.24 21.65
CA ARG A 23 -1.47 0.71 21.14
C ARG A 23 -1.56 1.29 19.73
N THR A 24 -2.38 0.68 18.86
CA THR A 24 -2.62 1.21 17.51
C THR A 24 -3.24 2.60 17.54
N LEU A 25 -4.23 2.82 18.40
CA LEU A 25 -4.85 4.14 18.57
C LEU A 25 -3.87 5.15 19.17
N ASP A 26 -3.01 4.74 20.10
CA ASP A 26 -2.01 5.62 20.72
C ASP A 26 -0.93 6.04 19.71
N VAL A 27 -0.50 5.12 18.83
CA VAL A 27 0.40 5.43 17.71
C VAL A 27 -0.26 6.41 16.75
N ALA A 28 -1.55 6.20 16.42
CA ALA A 28 -2.30 7.10 15.53
C ALA A 28 -2.42 8.52 16.12
N ARG A 29 -2.72 8.65 17.43
CA ARG A 29 -2.72 9.96 18.12
C ARG A 29 -1.36 10.65 18.07
N ALA A 30 -0.29 9.88 18.30
CA ALA A 30 1.07 10.42 18.26
C ALA A 30 1.47 10.88 16.85
N ALA A 31 1.09 10.12 15.83
CA ALA A 31 1.31 10.49 14.43
C ALA A 31 0.55 11.76 14.06
N ASP A 32 -0.73 11.86 14.43
CA ASP A 32 -1.57 13.04 14.20
C ASP A 32 -0.99 14.29 14.91
N ALA A 33 -0.51 14.12 16.14
CA ALA A 33 0.14 15.19 16.91
C ALA A 33 1.48 15.63 16.30
N ALA A 34 2.17 14.74 15.59
CA ALA A 34 3.43 15.03 14.88
C ALA A 34 3.21 15.59 13.47
N ASP A 35 1.98 15.97 13.11
CA ASP A 35 1.62 16.56 11.82
C ASP A 35 1.91 15.67 10.61
N ILE A 36 1.75 14.36 10.79
CA ILE A 36 1.92 13.40 9.68
C ILE A 36 0.80 13.57 8.66
N ASP A 37 1.12 13.47 7.37
CA ASP A 37 0.17 13.75 6.29
C ASP A 37 -0.98 12.73 6.24
N ALA A 38 -0.68 11.44 6.39
CA ALA A 38 -1.69 10.40 6.34
C ALA A 38 -1.35 9.20 7.23
N ILE A 39 -2.38 8.48 7.66
CA ILE A 39 -2.29 7.17 8.31
C ILE A 39 -2.93 6.15 7.37
N TRP A 40 -2.14 5.17 6.95
CA TRP A 40 -2.54 4.12 6.04
C TRP A 40 -2.75 2.81 6.80
N ALA A 41 -3.82 2.07 6.48
CA ALA A 41 -4.01 0.71 6.94
C ALA A 41 -4.01 -0.26 5.76
N SER A 42 -3.14 -1.27 5.79
CA SER A 42 -3.17 -2.35 4.81
C SER A 42 -4.39 -3.24 5.02
N GLU A 43 -4.94 -3.79 3.94
CA GLU A 43 -6.01 -4.79 4.01
C GLU A 43 -5.60 -6.05 3.24
N ASP A 44 -5.29 -7.10 3.98
CA ASP A 44 -5.00 -8.42 3.46
C ASP A 44 -6.15 -9.38 3.81
N PRO A 45 -6.45 -10.40 3.00
CA PRO A 45 -7.58 -11.31 3.24
C PRO A 45 -7.54 -12.00 4.60
N GLU A 46 -6.35 -12.22 5.15
CA GLU A 46 -6.12 -12.85 6.47
C GLU A 46 -5.99 -11.84 7.62
N GLY A 47 -6.07 -10.54 7.33
CA GLY A 47 -5.81 -9.48 8.29
C GLY A 47 -7.08 -8.93 8.95
N TRP A 48 -6.96 -7.71 9.43
CA TRP A 48 -8.07 -6.95 9.99
C TRP A 48 -8.97 -6.32 8.90
N ASP A 49 -10.13 -5.82 9.27
CA ASP A 49 -10.92 -4.91 8.44
C ASP A 49 -10.32 -3.49 8.54
N ALA A 50 -9.71 -3.02 7.43
CA ALA A 50 -9.02 -1.72 7.40
C ALA A 50 -9.98 -0.55 7.63
N PHE A 51 -11.24 -0.63 7.19
CA PHE A 51 -12.23 0.42 7.41
C PHE A 51 -12.65 0.52 8.87
N ALA A 52 -12.79 -0.63 9.57
CA ALA A 52 -13.09 -0.65 10.99
C ALA A 52 -11.97 0.00 11.82
N ILE A 53 -10.71 -0.33 11.53
CA ILE A 53 -9.53 0.28 12.18
C ILE A 53 -9.46 1.79 11.91
N LEU A 54 -9.59 2.20 10.65
CA LEU A 54 -9.52 3.61 10.28
C LEU A 54 -10.69 4.41 10.85
N SER A 55 -11.88 3.80 11.00
CA SER A 55 -13.01 4.45 11.68
C SER A 55 -12.74 4.68 13.17
N ALA A 56 -12.09 3.73 13.85
CA ALA A 56 -11.65 3.92 15.23
C ALA A 56 -10.56 5.02 15.33
N ILE A 57 -9.63 5.05 14.38
CA ILE A 57 -8.60 6.09 14.30
C ILE A 57 -9.20 7.46 14.01
N ALA A 58 -10.24 7.54 13.15
CA ALA A 58 -10.95 8.79 12.87
C ALA A 58 -11.48 9.47 14.13
N ALA A 59 -11.93 8.67 15.12
CA ALA A 59 -12.46 9.17 16.38
C ALA A 59 -11.39 9.74 17.35
N VAL A 60 -10.11 9.50 17.07
CA VAL A 60 -9.00 9.89 17.96
C VAL A 60 -7.95 10.77 17.28
N THR A 61 -8.20 11.19 16.04
CA THR A 61 -7.32 12.04 15.22
C THR A 61 -8.13 13.18 14.59
N GLU A 62 -7.48 14.32 14.30
CA GLU A 62 -8.15 15.51 13.80
C GLU A 62 -7.60 15.98 12.43
N ARG A 63 -6.33 15.68 12.10
CA ARG A 63 -5.62 16.27 10.96
C ARG A 63 -5.21 15.26 9.91
N ALA A 64 -4.59 14.16 10.32
CA ALA A 64 -4.06 13.16 9.41
C ALA A 64 -5.16 12.60 8.49
N ARG A 65 -4.87 12.52 7.22
CA ARG A 65 -5.73 11.81 6.27
C ARG A 65 -5.73 10.31 6.59
N LEU A 66 -6.81 9.62 6.27
CA LEU A 66 -7.00 8.21 6.61
C LEU A 66 -7.18 7.40 5.33
N GLY A 67 -6.22 6.56 5.03
CA GLY A 67 -6.15 5.84 3.77
C GLY A 67 -6.08 4.32 3.93
N ILE A 68 -6.66 3.60 2.98
CA ILE A 68 -6.48 2.17 2.85
C ILE A 68 -5.35 1.92 1.82
N SER A 69 -4.37 1.06 2.15
CA SER A 69 -3.22 0.80 1.29
C SER A 69 -2.91 -0.70 1.12
N VAL A 70 -3.68 -1.41 0.35
CA VAL A 70 -4.85 -1.09 -0.46
C VAL A 70 -5.94 -2.12 -0.20
N THR A 71 -7.20 -1.79 -0.50
CA THR A 71 -8.30 -2.76 -0.59
C THR A 71 -8.49 -3.25 -2.02
N SER A 72 -9.36 -4.24 -2.19
CA SER A 72 -9.65 -4.86 -3.48
C SER A 72 -11.17 -4.94 -3.73
N PRO A 73 -11.65 -4.73 -4.98
CA PRO A 73 -13.05 -4.86 -5.33
C PRO A 73 -13.54 -6.31 -5.40
N TYR A 74 -12.69 -7.30 -5.14
CA TYR A 74 -13.04 -8.70 -5.17
C TYR A 74 -13.72 -9.19 -3.88
N PRO A 75 -13.09 -9.10 -2.70
CA PRO A 75 -13.78 -9.43 -1.46
C PRO A 75 -14.81 -8.36 -1.05
N ARG A 76 -14.67 -7.13 -1.56
CA ARG A 76 -15.57 -6.01 -1.29
C ARG A 76 -16.21 -5.51 -2.58
N HIS A 77 -17.47 -5.87 -2.82
CA HIS A 77 -18.22 -5.36 -3.95
C HIS A 77 -18.16 -3.80 -4.00
N PRO A 78 -18.06 -3.15 -5.17
CA PRO A 78 -17.97 -1.68 -5.29
C PRO A 78 -19.04 -0.91 -4.50
N ASN A 79 -20.27 -1.43 -4.41
CA ASN A 79 -21.29 -0.82 -3.58
C ASN A 79 -20.94 -0.81 -2.08
N SER A 80 -20.31 -1.88 -1.58
CA SER A 80 -19.83 -1.93 -0.19
C SER A 80 -18.65 -0.98 0.02
N LEU A 81 -17.72 -0.90 -0.96
CA LEU A 81 -16.64 0.07 -0.94
C LEU A 81 -17.16 1.51 -0.90
N ALA A 82 -18.15 1.83 -1.76
CA ALA A 82 -18.79 3.16 -1.76
C ALA A 82 -19.35 3.53 -0.38
N ALA A 83 -19.99 2.55 0.30
CA ALA A 83 -20.52 2.75 1.65
C ALA A 83 -19.43 2.97 2.69
N SER A 84 -18.43 2.09 2.69
CA SER A 84 -17.34 2.13 3.68
C SER A 84 -16.54 3.43 3.58
N VAL A 85 -16.20 3.85 2.36
CA VAL A 85 -15.48 5.12 2.13
C VAL A 85 -16.32 6.32 2.52
N ALA A 86 -17.61 6.36 2.14
CA ALA A 86 -18.50 7.44 2.51
C ALA A 86 -18.66 7.57 4.04
N THR A 87 -18.74 6.43 4.72
CA THR A 87 -18.82 6.39 6.18
C THR A 87 -17.53 6.90 6.82
N LEU A 88 -16.38 6.41 6.36
CA LEU A 88 -15.07 6.86 6.85
C LEU A 88 -14.84 8.35 6.60
N ASP A 89 -15.23 8.85 5.41
CA ASP A 89 -15.09 10.26 5.05
C ASP A 89 -15.92 11.16 5.98
N ARG A 90 -17.15 10.74 6.29
CA ARG A 90 -18.02 11.45 7.25
C ARG A 90 -17.49 11.40 8.68
N LEU A 91 -17.04 10.22 9.16
CA LEU A 91 -16.50 10.06 10.51
C LEU A 91 -15.20 10.86 10.70
N SER A 92 -14.42 11.00 9.66
CA SER A 92 -13.16 11.75 9.68
C SER A 92 -13.31 13.24 9.30
N GLY A 93 -14.49 13.72 8.93
CA GLY A 93 -14.68 15.11 8.50
C GLY A 93 -14.00 15.42 7.16
N GLY A 94 -14.05 14.49 6.20
CA GLY A 94 -13.52 14.71 4.85
C GLY A 94 -12.03 14.32 4.69
N ARG A 95 -11.49 13.42 5.53
CA ARG A 95 -10.07 13.02 5.50
C ARG A 95 -9.81 11.65 4.85
N ALA A 96 -10.83 10.96 4.31
CA ALA A 96 -10.64 9.63 3.73
C ALA A 96 -9.84 9.65 2.42
N ILE A 97 -9.04 8.60 2.19
CA ILE A 97 -8.40 8.29 0.91
C ILE A 97 -8.66 6.81 0.61
N LEU A 98 -9.03 6.49 -0.63
CA LEU A 98 -9.20 5.10 -1.03
C LEU A 98 -7.99 4.62 -1.84
N GLY A 99 -7.23 3.68 -1.34
CA GLY A 99 -6.28 2.92 -2.14
C GLY A 99 -6.92 1.65 -2.67
N LEU A 100 -6.82 1.44 -3.97
CA LEU A 100 -7.33 0.25 -4.67
C LEU A 100 -6.18 -0.56 -5.26
N GLY A 101 -6.32 -1.89 -5.20
CA GLY A 101 -5.42 -2.82 -5.84
C GLY A 101 -6.15 -4.08 -6.29
N ARG A 102 -5.51 -4.87 -7.15
CA ARG A 102 -6.11 -6.13 -7.60
C ARG A 102 -5.92 -7.29 -6.61
N GLY A 103 -5.00 -7.15 -5.65
CA GLY A 103 -4.60 -8.27 -4.78
C GLY A 103 -3.90 -9.40 -5.54
N GLN A 104 -3.73 -10.53 -4.87
CA GLN A 104 -3.16 -11.75 -5.43
C GLN A 104 -4.27 -12.61 -6.06
N VAL A 105 -4.09 -12.98 -7.33
CA VAL A 105 -5.08 -13.75 -8.11
C VAL A 105 -5.41 -15.07 -7.42
N GLU A 106 -4.40 -15.80 -7.00
CA GLU A 106 -4.53 -17.11 -6.37
C GLU A 106 -5.30 -17.03 -5.05
N TRP A 107 -5.16 -15.96 -4.31
CA TRP A 107 -5.95 -15.75 -3.07
C TRP A 107 -7.44 -15.60 -3.38
N HIS A 108 -7.77 -14.78 -4.36
CA HIS A 108 -9.18 -14.53 -4.69
C HIS A 108 -9.82 -15.74 -5.37
N ARG A 109 -9.16 -16.27 -6.43
CA ARG A 109 -9.71 -17.34 -7.24
C ARG A 109 -9.63 -18.70 -6.54
N ASP A 110 -8.43 -19.07 -6.07
CA ASP A 110 -8.16 -20.46 -5.67
C ASP A 110 -8.47 -20.69 -4.17
N ALA A 111 -8.27 -19.67 -3.32
CA ALA A 111 -8.54 -19.77 -1.90
C ALA A 111 -9.96 -19.31 -1.52
N LEU A 112 -10.47 -18.24 -2.13
CA LEU A 112 -11.75 -17.64 -1.76
C LEU A 112 -12.88 -17.91 -2.77
N GLY A 113 -12.60 -18.56 -3.90
CA GLY A 113 -13.60 -18.91 -4.91
C GLY A 113 -14.21 -17.70 -5.63
N ILE A 114 -13.48 -16.58 -5.70
CA ILE A 114 -13.96 -15.33 -6.31
C ILE A 114 -13.47 -15.24 -7.76
N ASP A 115 -14.38 -15.05 -8.69
CA ASP A 115 -14.02 -14.76 -10.09
C ASP A 115 -13.40 -13.37 -10.19
N ILE A 116 -12.23 -13.31 -10.83
CA ILE A 116 -11.45 -12.06 -10.93
C ILE A 116 -11.57 -11.35 -12.28
N GLY A 117 -12.06 -12.00 -13.34
CA GLY A 117 -12.17 -11.43 -14.66
C GLY A 117 -10.88 -10.77 -15.19
N ASP A 118 -11.00 -9.68 -15.96
CA ASP A 118 -9.86 -8.78 -16.29
C ASP A 118 -9.66 -7.77 -15.15
N PRO A 119 -8.56 -7.85 -14.39
CA PRO A 119 -8.34 -6.98 -13.25
C PRO A 119 -8.31 -5.49 -13.58
N LEU A 120 -7.87 -5.09 -14.77
CA LEU A 120 -7.84 -3.67 -15.14
C LEU A 120 -9.25 -3.16 -15.49
N ALA A 121 -10.06 -3.96 -16.16
CA ALA A 121 -11.46 -3.63 -16.41
C ALA A 121 -12.24 -3.51 -15.09
N VAL A 122 -12.07 -4.48 -14.18
CA VAL A 122 -12.70 -4.48 -12.85
C VAL A 122 -12.30 -3.25 -12.04
N LEU A 123 -11.01 -2.89 -11.99
CA LEU A 123 -10.54 -1.71 -11.27
C LEU A 123 -11.05 -0.41 -11.90
N GLY A 124 -10.99 -0.29 -13.23
CA GLY A 124 -11.48 0.89 -13.95
C GLY A 124 -12.97 1.11 -13.76
N GLU A 125 -13.78 0.05 -13.88
CA GLU A 125 -15.22 0.15 -13.62
C GLU A 125 -15.53 0.45 -12.15
N THR A 126 -14.77 -0.15 -11.21
CA THR A 126 -14.91 0.18 -9.78
C THR A 126 -14.73 1.67 -9.55
N VAL A 127 -13.64 2.27 -10.06
CA VAL A 127 -13.41 3.72 -9.94
C VAL A 127 -14.60 4.52 -10.51
N ALA A 128 -15.08 4.17 -11.70
CA ALA A 128 -16.18 4.84 -12.36
C ALA A 128 -17.50 4.76 -11.54
N LEU A 129 -17.82 3.58 -10.98
CA LEU A 129 -19.00 3.36 -10.15
C LEU A 129 -18.93 4.15 -8.83
N LEU A 130 -17.75 4.17 -8.19
CA LEU A 130 -17.53 4.94 -6.96
C LEU A 130 -17.76 6.43 -7.20
N ARG A 131 -17.23 7.00 -8.30
CA ARG A 131 -17.46 8.40 -8.68
C ARG A 131 -18.94 8.69 -8.88
N GLN A 132 -19.69 7.83 -9.58
CA GLN A 132 -21.12 7.98 -9.80
C GLN A 132 -21.89 7.97 -8.48
N TRP A 133 -21.54 7.14 -7.51
CA TRP A 133 -22.21 7.11 -6.21
C TRP A 133 -21.85 8.28 -5.28
N TRP A 134 -20.63 8.81 -5.40
CA TRP A 134 -20.20 9.93 -4.55
C TRP A 134 -20.62 11.28 -5.08
N GLN A 135 -20.81 11.42 -6.38
CA GLN A 135 -21.28 12.63 -7.05
C GLN A 135 -22.80 12.60 -7.26
N ALA A 136 -23.44 13.78 -7.23
CA ALA A 136 -24.86 13.87 -7.55
C ALA A 136 -25.15 13.36 -8.97
N PRO A 137 -26.21 12.61 -9.21
CA PRO A 137 -27.36 12.30 -8.33
C PRO A 137 -27.17 11.08 -7.41
N HIS A 138 -25.94 10.63 -7.13
CA HIS A 138 -25.60 9.50 -6.25
C HIS A 138 -26.18 8.15 -6.71
N ARG A 139 -26.23 7.96 -8.02
CA ARG A 139 -26.81 6.81 -8.69
C ARG A 139 -25.80 6.22 -9.68
N ALA A 140 -25.52 4.92 -9.58
CA ALA A 140 -24.55 4.26 -10.44
C ALA A 140 -25.19 3.27 -11.40
N ILE A 141 -24.65 3.24 -12.62
CA ILE A 141 -25.02 2.31 -13.69
C ILE A 141 -23.74 1.75 -14.30
N SER A 142 -23.65 0.43 -14.35
CA SER A 142 -22.58 -0.26 -15.09
C SER A 142 -22.72 -0.08 -16.59
N PRO A 143 -21.61 -0.10 -17.36
CA PRO A 143 -21.66 -0.30 -18.80
C PRO A 143 -22.42 -1.59 -19.15
N VAL A 144 -22.95 -1.67 -20.37
CA VAL A 144 -23.74 -2.84 -20.83
C VAL A 144 -22.91 -4.13 -20.74
N ASP A 145 -21.62 -4.07 -21.13
CA ASP A 145 -20.67 -5.19 -21.05
C ASP A 145 -19.73 -5.07 -19.85
N GLY A 146 -20.19 -4.41 -18.78
CA GLY A 146 -19.40 -4.16 -17.59
C GLY A 146 -19.17 -5.41 -16.73
N CYS A 147 -18.15 -5.34 -15.89
CA CYS A 147 -17.80 -6.40 -14.93
C CYS A 147 -18.86 -6.55 -13.83
N PHE A 148 -19.54 -5.45 -13.48
CA PHE A 148 -20.61 -5.40 -12.50
C PHE A 148 -21.95 -5.14 -13.18
N GLN A 149 -23.05 -5.67 -12.63
CA GLN A 149 -24.39 -5.54 -13.22
C GLN A 149 -25.24 -4.51 -12.43
N ILE A 150 -24.69 -3.31 -12.23
CA ILE A 150 -25.40 -2.24 -11.51
C ILE A 150 -26.38 -1.53 -12.44
N ARG A 151 -27.66 -1.51 -12.06
CA ARG A 151 -28.77 -1.02 -12.90
C ARG A 151 -29.43 0.22 -12.31
N GLY A 152 -28.65 1.24 -11.98
CA GLY A 152 -29.19 2.48 -11.43
C GLY A 152 -29.44 2.43 -9.92
N TRP A 153 -28.56 1.74 -9.19
CA TRP A 153 -28.63 1.71 -7.73
C TRP A 153 -28.28 3.07 -7.14
N GLU A 154 -29.15 3.60 -6.29
CA GLU A 154 -28.99 4.88 -5.61
C GLU A 154 -28.42 4.69 -4.20
N ARG A 155 -27.67 5.68 -3.73
CA ARG A 155 -27.13 5.72 -2.38
C ARG A 155 -27.64 6.95 -1.62
N VAL A 156 -28.08 6.74 -0.38
CA VAL A 156 -28.56 7.79 0.53
C VAL A 156 -27.43 8.34 1.43
N ILE A 157 -26.37 7.56 1.63
CA ILE A 157 -25.17 8.01 2.34
C ILE A 157 -24.03 8.16 1.31
N HIS A 158 -23.53 9.36 1.18
CA HIS A 158 -22.40 9.75 0.33
C HIS A 158 -21.33 10.48 1.16
N PRO A 159 -20.09 10.64 0.67
CA PRO A 159 -19.03 11.34 1.38
C PRO A 159 -19.38 12.78 1.71
N VAL A 160 -18.57 13.43 2.54
CA VAL A 160 -18.66 14.89 2.80
C VAL A 160 -18.29 15.68 1.55
N ARG A 161 -17.41 15.13 0.71
CA ARG A 161 -16.89 15.74 -0.52
C ARG A 161 -17.07 14.80 -1.71
N ASP A 162 -17.33 15.34 -2.89
CA ASP A 162 -17.59 14.58 -4.11
C ASP A 162 -16.30 14.01 -4.75
N ASP A 163 -15.14 14.50 -4.32
CA ASP A 163 -13.82 14.25 -4.88
C ASP A 163 -12.90 13.45 -3.96
N VAL A 164 -13.45 12.49 -3.19
CA VAL A 164 -12.61 11.59 -2.37
C VAL A 164 -11.49 11.00 -3.22
N PRO A 165 -10.20 11.20 -2.84
CA PRO A 165 -9.10 10.74 -3.65
C PRO A 165 -9.05 9.21 -3.73
N ILE A 166 -8.87 8.71 -4.95
CA ILE A 166 -8.63 7.28 -5.22
C ILE A 166 -7.19 7.14 -5.69
N TYR A 167 -6.43 6.27 -5.03
CA TYR A 167 -5.06 5.93 -5.41
C TYR A 167 -5.02 4.47 -5.87
N LEU A 168 -4.27 4.18 -6.92
CA LEU A 168 -4.18 2.82 -7.47
C LEU A 168 -2.81 2.21 -7.17
N ALA A 169 -2.79 0.98 -6.64
CA ALA A 169 -1.55 0.20 -6.59
C ALA A 169 -1.22 -0.29 -8.00
N ALA A 170 -0.13 0.19 -8.59
CA ALA A 170 0.21 -0.05 -9.98
C ALA A 170 1.70 -0.34 -10.19
N ALA A 171 2.00 -1.42 -10.93
CA ALA A 171 3.36 -1.80 -11.32
C ALA A 171 3.48 -2.04 -12.84
N GLY A 172 2.42 -2.50 -13.49
CA GLY A 172 2.39 -2.74 -14.93
C GLY A 172 2.08 -1.47 -15.73
N PRO A 173 2.57 -1.37 -16.98
CA PRO A 173 2.37 -0.17 -17.80
C PRO A 173 0.89 0.19 -17.99
N ARG A 174 0.01 -0.77 -18.27
CA ARG A 174 -1.44 -0.53 -18.41
C ARG A 174 -2.09 -0.07 -17.10
N ALA A 175 -1.62 -0.57 -15.94
CA ALA A 175 -2.13 -0.14 -14.65
C ALA A 175 -1.67 1.29 -14.30
N LEU A 176 -0.44 1.66 -14.66
CA LEU A 176 0.07 3.03 -14.53
C LEU A 176 -0.71 4.00 -15.42
N ASP A 177 -1.04 3.59 -16.65
CA ASP A 177 -1.87 4.39 -17.55
C ASP A 177 -3.29 4.57 -17.00
N LEU A 178 -3.92 3.50 -16.49
CA LEU A 178 -5.23 3.58 -15.83
C LEU A 178 -5.20 4.53 -14.63
N ALA A 179 -4.18 4.42 -13.79
CA ALA A 179 -4.02 5.30 -12.63
C ALA A 179 -3.93 6.77 -13.03
N GLY A 180 -3.08 7.10 -14.01
CA GLY A 180 -2.96 8.48 -14.51
C GLY A 180 -4.28 9.00 -15.09
N ALA A 181 -4.98 8.18 -15.86
CA ALA A 181 -6.21 8.57 -16.54
C ALA A 181 -7.40 8.76 -15.56
N THR A 182 -7.48 8.04 -14.43
CA THR A 182 -8.71 7.94 -13.63
C THR A 182 -8.57 8.23 -12.14
N CYS A 183 -7.34 8.21 -11.59
CA CYS A 183 -7.09 8.32 -10.16
C CYS A 183 -6.34 9.61 -9.79
N GLU A 184 -6.24 9.95 -8.51
CA GLU A 184 -5.51 11.11 -7.98
C GLU A 184 -4.11 10.73 -7.48
N GLY A 185 -3.77 9.43 -7.47
CA GLY A 185 -2.45 8.98 -7.04
C GLY A 185 -2.14 7.53 -7.39
N VAL A 186 -0.87 7.20 -7.16
CA VAL A 186 -0.37 5.81 -7.21
C VAL A 186 0.27 5.47 -5.88
N ILE A 187 -0.01 4.25 -5.40
CA ILE A 187 0.70 3.64 -4.27
C ILE A 187 1.67 2.62 -4.83
N PHE A 188 2.95 2.81 -4.54
CA PHE A 188 4.01 1.85 -4.83
C PHE A 188 4.28 1.01 -3.59
N ASN A 189 4.30 -0.30 -3.78
CA ASN A 189 4.56 -1.27 -2.72
C ASN A 189 5.96 -1.07 -2.10
N ALA A 190 6.14 -1.53 -0.90
CA ALA A 190 7.45 -1.68 -0.29
C ALA A 190 8.40 -2.45 -1.22
N GLN A 191 9.69 -2.15 -1.15
CA GLN A 191 10.71 -2.73 -2.03
C GLN A 191 10.60 -2.25 -3.50
N THR A 192 10.20 -1.00 -3.72
CA THR A 192 10.19 -0.39 -5.06
C THR A 192 11.51 0.34 -5.32
N SER A 193 12.18 0.01 -6.42
CA SER A 193 13.46 0.62 -6.79
C SER A 193 13.31 2.03 -7.37
N THR A 194 14.32 2.86 -7.19
CA THR A 194 14.41 4.17 -7.86
C THR A 194 14.47 4.04 -9.37
N ASP A 195 15.04 2.96 -9.91
CA ASP A 195 15.10 2.70 -11.36
C ASP A 195 13.72 2.45 -11.96
N PHE A 196 12.85 1.76 -11.22
CA PHE A 196 11.45 1.62 -11.61
C PHE A 196 10.72 2.97 -11.52
N LEU A 197 10.90 3.73 -10.44
CA LEU A 197 10.23 5.03 -10.26
C LEU A 197 10.58 6.03 -11.36
N ARG A 198 11.84 6.08 -11.82
CA ARG A 198 12.26 6.93 -12.95
C ARG A 198 11.46 6.68 -14.23
N GLN A 199 10.97 5.47 -14.44
CA GLN A 199 10.16 5.09 -15.60
C GLN A 199 8.66 5.25 -15.33
N ALA A 200 8.22 4.91 -14.12
CA ALA A 200 6.80 4.86 -13.76
C ALA A 200 6.19 6.27 -13.60
N LEU A 201 6.87 7.18 -12.89
CA LEU A 201 6.31 8.50 -12.58
C LEU A 201 6.02 9.34 -13.85
N PRO A 202 6.95 9.47 -14.82
CA PRO A 202 6.67 10.18 -16.07
C PRO A 202 5.53 9.53 -16.87
N ARG A 203 5.43 8.20 -16.88
CA ARG A 203 4.35 7.48 -17.55
C ARG A 203 2.97 7.84 -17.00
N VAL A 204 2.83 7.83 -15.67
CA VAL A 204 1.57 8.20 -15.01
C VAL A 204 1.19 9.65 -15.33
N ARG A 205 2.16 10.57 -15.27
CA ARG A 205 1.93 11.98 -15.62
C ARG A 205 1.50 12.14 -17.08
N ALA A 206 2.15 11.43 -18.01
CA ALA A 206 1.77 11.43 -19.42
C ALA A 206 0.35 10.90 -19.63
N ALA A 207 -0.04 9.83 -18.96
CA ALA A 207 -1.39 9.28 -19.03
C ALA A 207 -2.44 10.26 -18.46
N ALA A 208 -2.11 10.98 -17.38
CA ALA A 208 -2.98 12.02 -16.83
C ALA A 208 -3.19 13.16 -17.84
N MET A 209 -2.12 13.67 -18.44
CA MET A 209 -2.21 14.71 -19.49
C MET A 209 -3.01 14.23 -20.69
N ALA A 210 -2.81 13.01 -21.16
CA ALA A 210 -3.55 12.43 -22.28
C ALA A 210 -5.05 12.31 -21.98
N ALA A 211 -5.42 12.16 -20.70
CA ALA A 211 -6.82 12.15 -20.23
C ALA A 211 -7.36 13.57 -19.92
N GLY A 212 -6.62 14.63 -20.24
CA GLY A 212 -7.01 16.03 -19.98
C GLY A 212 -6.96 16.43 -18.49
N ARG A 213 -6.18 15.71 -17.67
CA ARG A 213 -6.03 15.97 -16.23
C ARG A 213 -4.70 16.68 -15.95
N ASP A 214 -4.69 17.54 -14.93
CA ASP A 214 -3.47 18.19 -14.47
C ASP A 214 -2.60 17.22 -13.65
N PRO A 215 -1.38 16.89 -14.10
CA PRO A 215 -0.47 16.02 -13.36
C PRO A 215 0.18 16.66 -12.14
N ALA A 216 0.08 17.98 -11.95
CA ALA A 216 0.74 18.69 -10.85
C ALA A 216 0.17 18.30 -9.47
N GLY A 217 -1.14 18.00 -9.42
CA GLY A 217 -1.81 17.54 -8.19
C GLY A 217 -1.70 16.05 -7.90
N PHE A 218 -0.96 15.29 -8.72
CA PHE A 218 -0.91 13.83 -8.60
C PHE A 218 -0.04 13.37 -7.43
N SER A 219 -0.55 12.45 -6.63
CA SER A 219 0.18 11.90 -5.48
C SER A 219 0.91 10.61 -5.84
N PHE A 220 2.20 10.54 -5.50
CA PHE A 220 3.03 9.34 -5.62
C PHE A 220 3.45 8.91 -4.22
N VAL A 221 2.80 7.87 -3.69
CA VAL A 221 3.04 7.33 -2.36
C VAL A 221 3.96 6.12 -2.47
N LEU A 222 5.12 6.19 -1.85
CA LEU A 222 6.05 5.08 -1.73
C LEU A 222 5.94 4.48 -0.33
N GLN A 223 5.43 3.26 -0.24
CA GLN A 223 5.60 2.45 0.97
C GLN A 223 7.02 1.93 1.01
N THR A 224 7.73 2.06 2.13
CA THR A 224 9.12 1.60 2.19
C THR A 224 9.56 1.24 3.60
N THR A 225 10.51 0.31 3.67
CA THR A 225 11.23 0.03 4.91
C THR A 225 12.16 1.21 5.20
N THR A 226 11.92 1.91 6.30
CA THR A 226 12.75 3.03 6.73
C THR A 226 13.41 2.70 8.07
N ALA A 227 14.73 2.90 8.16
CA ALA A 227 15.47 2.72 9.40
C ALA A 227 16.67 3.67 9.47
N VAL A 228 16.66 4.56 10.45
CA VAL A 228 17.85 5.31 10.86
C VAL A 228 18.64 4.41 11.81
N VAL A 229 19.88 4.10 11.46
CA VAL A 229 20.72 3.12 12.16
C VAL A 229 22.11 3.69 12.42
N ASP A 230 22.56 3.60 13.67
CA ASP A 230 23.82 4.17 14.13
C ASP A 230 24.90 3.09 14.40
N THR A 231 24.52 1.80 14.31
CA THR A 231 25.43 0.69 14.57
C THR A 231 25.36 -0.38 13.48
N PRO A 232 26.47 -1.10 13.20
CA PRO A 232 26.45 -2.20 12.24
C PRO A 232 25.44 -3.30 12.57
N ASP A 233 25.16 -3.53 13.85
CA ASP A 233 24.16 -4.52 14.29
C ASP A 233 22.75 -4.08 13.97
N ALA A 234 22.41 -2.80 14.20
CA ALA A 234 21.11 -2.23 13.85
C ALA A 234 20.90 -2.23 12.33
N GLU A 235 21.93 -1.89 11.54
CA GLU A 235 21.87 -1.93 10.09
C GLU A 235 21.62 -3.37 9.59
N ARG A 236 22.37 -4.35 10.09
CA ARG A 236 22.17 -5.77 9.74
C ARG A 236 20.73 -6.22 10.03
N LYS A 237 20.19 -5.89 11.20
CA LYS A 237 18.81 -6.19 11.56
C LYS A 237 17.80 -5.54 10.61
N ALA A 238 18.00 -4.30 10.21
CA ALA A 238 17.16 -3.60 9.25
C ALA A 238 17.21 -4.25 7.87
N ILE A 239 18.40 -4.60 7.39
CA ILE A 239 18.60 -5.31 6.12
C ILE A 239 17.96 -6.70 6.17
N ASP A 240 18.13 -7.45 7.23
CA ASP A 240 17.50 -8.77 7.40
C ASP A 240 15.97 -8.70 7.39
N ARG A 241 15.38 -7.65 7.99
CA ARG A 241 13.94 -7.38 7.88
C ARG A 241 13.53 -7.10 6.43
N GLY A 242 14.27 -6.26 5.71
CA GLY A 242 14.03 -5.98 4.30
C GLY A 242 14.10 -7.24 3.42
N LYS A 243 15.06 -8.14 3.67
CA LYS A 243 15.18 -9.44 2.99
C LYS A 243 13.99 -10.35 3.28
N ASN A 244 13.56 -10.42 4.54
CA ASN A 244 12.38 -11.20 4.93
C ASN A 244 11.11 -10.66 4.24
N LEU A 245 10.96 -9.34 4.19
CA LEU A 245 9.85 -8.71 3.50
C LEU A 245 9.88 -9.03 2.01
N LEU A 246 11.02 -8.84 1.33
CA LEU A 246 11.17 -9.15 -0.09
C LEU A 246 10.87 -10.63 -0.39
N ALA A 247 11.35 -11.55 0.43
CA ALA A 247 11.08 -12.97 0.27
C ALA A 247 9.56 -13.28 0.31
N LEU A 248 8.83 -12.64 1.21
CA LEU A 248 7.38 -12.82 1.32
C LEU A 248 6.62 -12.11 0.19
N VAL A 249 6.88 -10.81 -0.03
CA VAL A 249 6.16 -10.03 -1.03
C VAL A 249 6.56 -10.35 -2.48
N SER A 250 7.64 -11.13 -2.69
CA SER A 250 8.05 -11.60 -4.03
C SER A 250 6.93 -12.33 -4.78
N THR A 251 5.94 -12.83 -4.05
CA THR A 251 4.75 -13.50 -4.61
C THR A 251 3.80 -12.51 -5.30
N LEU A 252 3.80 -11.25 -4.84
CA LEU A 252 2.82 -10.27 -5.28
C LEU A 252 3.00 -9.89 -6.75
N PRO A 253 1.89 -9.57 -7.44
CA PRO A 253 1.94 -9.22 -8.84
C PRO A 253 2.79 -7.98 -9.12
N GLY A 254 3.69 -8.08 -10.09
CA GLY A 254 4.50 -6.95 -10.54
C GLY A 254 5.79 -6.73 -9.76
N MET A 255 6.10 -7.56 -8.76
CA MET A 255 7.33 -7.42 -7.98
C MET A 255 8.59 -7.48 -8.85
N ASP A 256 8.64 -8.33 -9.90
CA ASP A 256 9.77 -8.36 -10.85
C ASP A 256 10.04 -7.00 -11.54
N ARG A 257 9.01 -6.15 -11.63
CA ARG A 257 9.16 -4.78 -12.15
C ARG A 257 9.53 -3.80 -11.06
N LEU A 258 8.82 -3.85 -9.92
CA LEU A 258 9.03 -2.91 -8.81
C LEU A 258 10.46 -2.95 -8.27
N VAL A 259 11.02 -4.14 -8.10
CA VAL A 259 12.40 -4.32 -7.57
C VAL A 259 13.48 -4.28 -8.66
N ARG A 260 13.11 -4.02 -9.92
CA ARG A 260 14.07 -4.00 -11.03
C ARG A 260 15.16 -2.96 -10.77
N THR A 261 16.41 -3.37 -11.00
CA THR A 261 17.59 -2.52 -10.95
C THR A 261 18.61 -3.00 -11.98
N GLU A 262 19.42 -2.10 -12.51
CA GLU A 262 20.46 -2.42 -13.49
C GLU A 262 21.61 -3.26 -12.89
N SER A 263 21.76 -3.23 -11.56
CA SER A 263 22.89 -3.86 -10.88
C SER A 263 22.70 -5.34 -10.56
N PHE A 264 21.49 -5.90 -10.72
CA PHE A 264 21.14 -7.26 -10.34
C PHE A 264 20.24 -7.92 -11.38
N ASP A 265 20.45 -9.22 -11.64
CA ASP A 265 19.47 -10.05 -12.35
C ASP A 265 18.32 -10.40 -11.42
N VAL A 266 17.43 -9.43 -11.25
CA VAL A 266 16.29 -9.53 -10.33
C VAL A 266 15.34 -10.67 -10.68
N PRO A 267 14.95 -10.92 -11.94
CA PRO A 267 14.09 -12.04 -12.28
C PRO A 267 14.67 -13.39 -11.83
N ALA A 268 15.91 -13.67 -12.17
CA ALA A 268 16.58 -14.92 -11.76
C ALA A 268 16.74 -15.04 -10.24
N LEU A 269 16.97 -13.93 -9.54
CA LEU A 269 17.01 -13.90 -8.07
C LEU A 269 15.64 -14.23 -7.48
N LEU A 270 14.58 -13.55 -7.93
CA LEU A 270 13.24 -13.76 -7.40
C LEU A 270 12.70 -15.17 -7.68
N ASP A 271 13.05 -15.78 -8.82
CA ASP A 271 12.70 -17.16 -9.12
C ASP A 271 13.31 -18.14 -8.11
N LYS A 272 14.59 -17.93 -7.73
CA LYS A 272 15.26 -18.73 -6.69
C LYS A 272 14.61 -18.51 -5.32
N VAL A 273 14.31 -17.27 -4.97
CA VAL A 273 13.63 -16.91 -3.71
C VAL A 273 12.26 -17.58 -3.65
N ARG A 274 11.44 -17.46 -4.70
CA ARG A 274 10.10 -18.08 -4.80
C ARG A 274 10.17 -19.61 -4.69
N ALA A 275 11.16 -20.24 -5.34
CA ALA A 275 11.38 -21.69 -5.23
C ALA A 275 11.71 -22.09 -3.79
N THR A 276 12.62 -21.37 -3.13
CA THR A 276 13.02 -21.60 -1.74
C THR A 276 11.84 -21.38 -0.77
N MET A 277 11.00 -20.41 -1.03
CA MET A 277 9.79 -20.11 -0.27
C MET A 277 8.61 -21.05 -0.61
N ARG A 278 8.77 -21.97 -1.57
CA ARG A 278 7.70 -22.89 -2.04
C ARG A 278 6.43 -22.13 -2.46
N THR A 279 6.64 -20.95 -3.05
CA THR A 279 5.58 -19.99 -3.34
C THR A 279 4.47 -20.58 -4.20
N ARG A 280 4.85 -21.23 -5.32
CA ARG A 280 3.89 -21.82 -6.27
C ARG A 280 2.97 -22.83 -5.58
N ASP A 281 3.56 -23.79 -4.86
CA ASP A 281 2.80 -24.86 -4.21
C ASP A 281 1.89 -24.33 -3.12
N THR A 282 2.40 -23.34 -2.34
CA THR A 282 1.64 -22.72 -1.27
C THR A 282 0.45 -21.93 -1.80
N LEU A 283 0.62 -21.14 -2.85
CA LEU A 283 -0.46 -20.39 -3.47
C LEU A 283 -1.49 -21.32 -4.14
N ALA A 284 -1.03 -22.38 -4.85
CA ALA A 284 -1.92 -23.36 -5.46
C ALA A 284 -2.75 -24.14 -4.44
N ALA A 285 -2.27 -24.27 -3.20
CA ALA A 285 -3.00 -24.84 -2.08
C ALA A 285 -3.90 -23.84 -1.35
N GLY A 286 -4.10 -22.62 -1.89
CA GLY A 286 -4.92 -21.57 -1.28
C GLY A 286 -4.27 -20.89 -0.08
N GLY A 287 -2.94 -20.97 0.06
CA GLY A 287 -2.21 -20.36 1.17
C GLY A 287 -1.89 -18.88 0.97
N GLY A 288 -2.09 -18.05 2.01
CA GLY A 288 -1.64 -16.66 2.10
C GLY A 288 -0.25 -16.52 2.75
N PHE A 289 0.09 -15.31 3.21
CA PHE A 289 1.37 -15.02 3.88
C PHE A 289 1.67 -15.91 5.10
N PRO A 290 0.69 -16.25 5.96
CA PRO A 290 0.95 -17.17 7.07
C PRO A 290 1.40 -18.57 6.60
N ALA A 291 0.82 -19.08 5.52
CA ALA A 291 1.21 -20.35 4.94
C ALA A 291 2.60 -20.31 4.29
N LEU A 292 2.93 -19.21 3.59
CA LEU A 292 4.26 -18.98 3.04
C LEU A 292 5.34 -18.97 4.13
N ARG A 293 5.05 -18.34 5.27
CA ARG A 293 5.97 -18.34 6.44
C ARG A 293 6.17 -19.73 7.05
N ARG A 294 5.15 -20.58 7.04
CA ARG A 294 5.24 -21.96 7.58
C ARG A 294 5.90 -22.93 6.61
N ASN A 295 5.61 -22.81 5.32
CA ASN A 295 6.00 -23.78 4.29
C ASN A 295 7.34 -23.48 3.65
N GLY A 296 7.73 -22.20 3.59
CA GLY A 296 8.96 -21.70 2.99
C GLY A 296 10.15 -21.76 3.95
N ASP A 297 11.35 -21.83 3.39
CA ASP A 297 12.59 -21.63 4.14
C ASP A 297 13.02 -20.15 4.06
N LEU A 298 12.48 -19.36 5.00
CA LEU A 298 12.78 -17.92 5.04
C LEU A 298 14.26 -17.64 5.31
N THR A 299 14.96 -18.51 6.04
CA THR A 299 16.39 -18.35 6.33
C THR A 299 17.22 -18.56 5.08
N ALA A 300 16.96 -19.63 4.32
CA ALA A 300 17.64 -19.86 3.04
C ALA A 300 17.27 -18.80 2.00
N ALA A 301 16.01 -18.39 1.91
CA ALA A 301 15.56 -17.32 1.00
C ALA A 301 16.29 -16.00 1.31
N ARG A 302 16.41 -15.62 2.59
CA ARG A 302 17.15 -14.44 3.03
C ARG A 302 18.63 -14.51 2.63
N ALA A 303 19.25 -15.67 2.71
CA ALA A 303 20.67 -15.85 2.33
C ALA A 303 20.91 -15.64 0.82
N LEU A 304 19.91 -15.83 -0.03
CA LEU A 304 20.00 -15.56 -1.47
C LEU A 304 19.99 -14.07 -1.81
N ILE A 305 19.34 -13.24 -0.96
CA ILE A 305 19.11 -11.82 -1.26
C ILE A 305 20.33 -11.00 -0.85
N PRO A 306 20.99 -10.27 -1.78
CA PRO A 306 22.13 -9.42 -1.46
C PRO A 306 21.74 -8.25 -0.56
N ASP A 307 22.62 -7.88 0.40
CA ASP A 307 22.43 -6.71 1.27
C ASP A 307 22.28 -5.43 0.45
N ASP A 308 23.10 -5.26 -0.59
CA ASP A 308 23.10 -4.07 -1.44
C ASP A 308 21.80 -3.89 -2.22
N LEU A 309 21.11 -4.98 -2.55
CA LEU A 309 19.77 -4.88 -3.14
C LEU A 309 18.80 -4.25 -2.14
N ILE A 310 18.81 -4.69 -0.89
CA ILE A 310 17.91 -4.14 0.14
C ILE A 310 18.23 -2.66 0.44
N ARG A 311 19.52 -2.27 0.46
CA ARG A 311 19.89 -0.84 0.59
C ARG A 311 19.38 0.03 -0.54
N ARG A 312 19.20 -0.54 -1.75
CA ARG A 312 18.61 0.17 -2.91
C ARG A 312 17.08 0.23 -2.90
N LEU A 313 16.44 -0.70 -2.22
CA LEU A 313 14.98 -0.82 -2.15
C LEU A 313 14.38 -0.15 -0.90
N GLY A 314 15.19 0.06 0.15
CA GLY A 314 14.80 0.67 1.41
C GLY A 314 15.48 2.02 1.65
N ILE A 315 15.03 2.71 2.67
CA ILE A 315 15.65 3.92 3.22
C ILE A 315 16.35 3.50 4.52
N ILE A 316 17.56 2.99 4.41
CA ILE A 316 18.30 2.38 5.53
C ILE A 316 19.71 2.93 5.59
N GLY A 317 20.11 3.41 6.77
CA GLY A 317 21.47 3.88 7.02
C GLY A 317 21.55 4.90 8.16
N PRO A 318 22.74 5.46 8.39
CA PRO A 318 22.90 6.63 9.26
C PRO A 318 22.07 7.82 8.75
N LEU A 319 21.67 8.71 9.64
CA LEU A 319 20.78 9.84 9.32
C LEU A 319 21.20 10.65 8.07
N PRO A 320 22.50 10.96 7.83
CA PRO A 320 22.90 11.64 6.60
C PRO A 320 22.59 10.85 5.33
N VAL A 321 22.75 9.52 5.35
CA VAL A 321 22.46 8.63 4.23
C VAL A 321 20.94 8.58 3.98
N VAL A 322 20.16 8.45 5.05
CA VAL A 322 18.67 8.47 4.97
C VAL A 322 18.19 9.78 4.34
N ARG A 323 18.72 10.91 4.77
CA ARG A 323 18.37 12.23 4.20
C ARG A 323 18.73 12.35 2.72
N GLU A 324 19.86 11.78 2.29
CA GLU A 324 20.25 11.75 0.87
C GLU A 324 19.30 10.88 0.05
N GLN A 325 18.93 9.70 0.55
CA GLN A 325 17.96 8.83 -0.12
C GLN A 325 16.59 9.50 -0.25
N LEU A 326 16.13 10.20 0.80
CA LEU A 326 14.88 10.97 0.76
C LEU A 326 14.94 12.11 -0.25
N ARG A 327 16.05 12.83 -0.33
CA ARG A 327 16.24 13.90 -1.33
C ARG A 327 16.19 13.32 -2.75
N THR A 328 16.85 12.20 -2.99
CA THR A 328 16.80 11.51 -4.30
C THR A 328 15.37 11.13 -4.68
N LEU A 329 14.55 10.66 -3.74
CA LEU A 329 13.15 10.34 -4.00
C LEU A 329 12.30 11.59 -4.29
N ASP A 330 12.56 12.69 -3.58
CA ASP A 330 11.89 13.98 -3.78
C ASP A 330 12.21 14.55 -5.17
N GLU A 331 13.48 14.54 -5.57
CA GLU A 331 13.95 14.95 -6.91
C GLU A 331 13.34 14.10 -8.04
N LEU A 332 13.07 12.82 -7.81
CA LEU A 332 12.34 11.95 -8.74
C LEU A 332 10.86 12.32 -8.83
N GLY A 333 10.34 13.04 -7.82
CA GLY A 333 8.95 13.47 -7.75
C GLY A 333 8.06 12.52 -6.96
N VAL A 334 8.60 11.68 -6.08
CA VAL A 334 7.84 11.00 -5.03
C VAL A 334 7.30 12.07 -4.08
N THR A 335 6.01 12.09 -3.87
CA THR A 335 5.34 13.12 -3.05
C THR A 335 5.19 12.73 -1.59
N HIS A 336 5.07 11.43 -1.34
CA HIS A 336 4.83 10.88 0.00
C HIS A 336 5.66 9.61 0.23
N VAL A 337 6.25 9.51 1.41
CA VAL A 337 6.86 8.28 1.91
C VAL A 337 6.01 7.74 3.05
N ALA A 338 5.47 6.53 2.88
CA ALA A 338 4.74 5.84 3.94
C ALA A 338 5.71 4.92 4.69
N VAL A 339 5.90 5.24 5.96
CA VAL A 339 6.88 4.60 6.83
C VAL A 339 6.16 3.58 7.71
N ALA A 340 6.55 2.31 7.60
CA ALA A 340 6.07 1.27 8.50
C ALA A 340 6.79 1.36 9.86
N PRO A 341 6.11 1.04 10.99
CA PRO A 341 6.77 0.95 12.27
C PRO A 341 7.88 -0.10 12.20
N PRO A 342 9.01 0.12 12.93
CA PRO A 342 9.88 -0.98 13.23
C PRO A 342 9.07 -2.10 13.92
N GLU A 343 9.25 -3.36 13.53
CA GLU A 343 8.48 -4.50 14.07
C GLU A 343 8.58 -4.65 15.61
N ASP A 344 9.62 -4.11 16.20
CA ASP A 344 9.90 -4.06 17.64
C ASP A 344 9.43 -2.75 18.31
N ALA A 345 9.02 -1.77 17.52
CA ALA A 345 8.51 -0.49 18.02
C ALA A 345 7.04 -0.58 18.43
N THR A 346 6.80 -1.29 19.52
CA THR A 346 5.50 -1.28 20.19
C THR A 346 5.25 0.02 20.97
N SER A 347 6.23 0.92 21.04
CA SER A 347 6.14 2.15 21.81
C SER A 347 5.94 3.38 20.92
N VAL A 348 5.02 4.22 21.33
CA VAL A 348 4.80 5.57 20.78
C VAL A 348 6.12 6.37 20.71
N GLU A 349 7.04 6.14 21.65
CA GLU A 349 8.32 6.82 21.74
C GLU A 349 9.25 6.49 20.56
N SER A 350 9.30 5.22 20.12
CA SER A 350 10.09 4.82 18.95
C SER A 350 9.61 5.50 17.68
N TRP A 351 8.30 5.71 17.54
CA TRP A 351 7.69 6.45 16.44
C TRP A 351 8.04 7.93 16.48
N ARG A 352 7.89 8.58 17.63
CA ARG A 352 8.26 9.98 17.81
C ARG A 352 9.71 10.23 17.46
N ARG A 353 10.59 9.32 17.87
CA ARG A 353 12.02 9.42 17.55
C ARG A 353 12.26 9.30 16.04
N LEU A 354 11.67 8.30 15.37
CA LEU A 354 11.80 8.15 13.93
C LEU A 354 11.29 9.39 13.17
N LEU A 355 10.13 9.92 13.53
CA LEU A 355 9.58 11.12 12.90
C LEU A 355 10.47 12.35 13.15
N ALA A 356 10.98 12.53 14.37
CA ALA A 356 11.91 13.61 14.70
C ALA A 356 13.24 13.48 13.90
N ASP A 357 13.77 12.26 13.75
CA ASP A 357 14.96 11.98 12.93
C ASP A 357 14.73 12.32 11.45
N LEU A 358 13.52 12.11 10.96
CA LEU A 358 13.12 12.44 9.59
C LEU A 358 12.80 13.94 9.40
N GLY A 359 12.76 14.73 10.47
CA GLY A 359 12.54 16.18 10.43
C GLY A 359 11.08 16.60 10.47
N GLN A 360 10.24 15.77 11.09
CA GLN A 360 8.82 16.05 11.40
C GLN A 360 8.64 16.50 12.85
#